data_a6943c288603eb0550aba39d6545970e
#
_entry.id   a6943c288603eb0550aba39d6545970e
#
_cell.length_a   1.000
_cell.length_b   1.000
_cell.length_c   1.000
_cell.angle_alpha   90.00
_cell.angle_beta   90.00
_cell.angle_gamma   90.00
#
_symmetry.space_group_name_H-M   'P 1'
#
loop_
_entity.id
_entity.type
_entity.pdbx_description
1 polymer ?
#
loop_
_entity_poly.entity_id
_entity_poly.type
_entity_poly.pdbx_seq_one_letter_code
_entity_poly.pdbx_strand_id
1 'polypeptide(L)'
;MLFLDRSEEMARLDQLMARRGGGLAVVYGRRRLGKTRLLLEWAAKHDGLYTVADLSSADVQRRYFAQAVSTRLPGFADVEYRDWRSLLSRLAREARLARWRGPIIFDELPYLVLSSPELPSVLQQWNDHEAREVRLVVTVAGSSQRMMQGLVLSAEAPLYGRATVILELGPIDPRYLKAAFGRQTPTTLVENYTAWGGVPRYWELAVEERGTPSSRVEQLALDPLGPLHREPDRILIEEVPSALEVRPVLDAIGAGAHRVSEIAARVGRPATSISRPLERLLGMGLVRREIPFAEPEKKSRRSLYKIDDPFFRLWFRVVAPYRGLLASSGRGARMELLNRFWPQLVALAWEQLCRKRMPLVHPRTPLGELGPWGAASRWWKGEMPEWDIVSESAGRRRLLLGECKWTGRPLGRASLEKHARAVFSRALPSLPQSYRDHEIVRALFVPALAPGTARSAEGVIVATSSDVLR
;
A
#
# COMPACT_ATOMS: atom_id res chain seq x y z
N MET A 1 0.61 -17.47 7.45
CA MET A 1 1.18 -16.24 8.06
C MET A 1 0.23 -15.72 9.14
N LEU A 2 0.74 -15.08 10.20
CA LEU A 2 -0.08 -14.42 11.23
C LEU A 2 -0.93 -13.29 10.61
N PHE A 3 -2.12 -13.02 11.18
CA PHE A 3 -2.90 -11.85 10.84
C PHE A 3 -2.22 -10.62 11.47
N LEU A 4 -1.61 -9.79 10.63
CA LEU A 4 -0.78 -8.65 11.05
C LEU A 4 -1.39 -7.34 10.59
N ASP A 5 -1.18 -6.29 11.37
CA ASP A 5 -1.56 -4.91 11.01
C ASP A 5 -3.03 -4.86 10.56
N ARG A 6 -3.93 -4.55 11.16
CA ARG A 6 -5.36 -4.37 10.80
C ARG A 6 -6.21 -4.15 12.05
N SER A 7 -5.55 -3.80 13.15
CA SER A 7 -6.25 -3.56 14.41
C SER A 7 -7.18 -2.35 14.35
N GLU A 8 -6.80 -1.31 13.60
CA GLU A 8 -7.63 -0.12 13.45
C GLU A 8 -8.84 -0.39 12.56
N GLU A 9 -8.62 -1.08 11.42
CA GLU A 9 -9.70 -1.48 10.52
C GLU A 9 -10.67 -2.43 11.22
N MET A 10 -10.14 -3.43 11.94
CA MET A 10 -10.95 -4.36 12.74
C MET A 10 -11.76 -3.62 13.79
N ALA A 11 -11.15 -2.68 14.51
CA ALA A 11 -11.85 -1.89 15.54
C ALA A 11 -13.00 -1.05 14.95
N ARG A 12 -12.83 -0.47 13.76
CA ARG A 12 -13.89 0.28 13.08
C ARG A 12 -15.04 -0.63 12.63
N LEU A 13 -14.73 -1.82 12.13
CA LEU A 13 -15.74 -2.83 11.80
C LEU A 13 -16.46 -3.33 13.06
N ASP A 14 -15.76 -3.55 14.18
CA ASP A 14 -16.33 -3.92 15.46
C ASP A 14 -17.27 -2.83 16.02
N GLN A 15 -16.89 -1.56 15.89
CA GLN A 15 -17.74 -0.43 16.25
C GLN A 15 -19.05 -0.41 15.45
N LEU A 16 -18.99 -0.81 14.17
CA LEU A 16 -20.20 -0.93 13.36
C LEU A 16 -21.14 -2.03 13.88
N MET A 17 -20.59 -3.18 14.29
CA MET A 17 -21.38 -4.26 14.94
C MET A 17 -22.02 -3.79 16.25
N ALA A 18 -21.36 -2.94 17.03
CA ALA A 18 -21.86 -2.41 18.27
C ALA A 18 -22.98 -1.37 18.10
N ARG A 19 -23.18 -0.78 16.92
CA ARG A 19 -24.23 0.22 16.65
C ARG A 19 -25.62 -0.40 16.76
N ARG A 20 -26.54 0.32 17.43
CA ARG A 20 -27.92 -0.13 17.61
C ARG A 20 -28.70 -0.27 16.32
N GLY A 21 -28.39 0.53 15.30
CA GLY A 21 -29.13 0.59 14.02
C GLY A 21 -28.56 -0.30 12.90
N GLY A 22 -27.50 -1.10 13.15
CA GLY A 22 -26.78 -1.76 12.06
C GLY A 22 -25.99 -0.78 11.20
N GLY A 23 -25.76 -1.10 9.94
CA GLY A 23 -25.13 -0.19 8.98
C GLY A 23 -24.39 -0.88 7.85
N LEU A 24 -23.89 -0.05 6.92
CA LEU A 24 -23.13 -0.47 5.75
C LEU A 24 -21.65 -0.13 5.92
N ALA A 25 -20.79 -1.11 5.72
CA ALA A 25 -19.35 -0.93 5.54
C ALA A 25 -18.93 -1.13 4.09
N VAL A 26 -17.91 -0.39 3.68
CA VAL A 26 -17.24 -0.53 2.39
C VAL A 26 -15.78 -0.79 2.64
N VAL A 27 -15.25 -1.89 2.09
CA VAL A 27 -13.83 -2.26 2.19
C VAL A 27 -13.26 -2.40 0.79
N TYR A 28 -12.32 -1.54 0.44
CA TYR A 28 -11.71 -1.57 -0.88
C TYR A 28 -10.19 -1.37 -0.82
N GLY A 29 -9.52 -1.55 -1.94
CA GLY A 29 -8.08 -1.42 -2.07
C GLY A 29 -7.53 -2.44 -3.05
N ARG A 30 -6.31 -2.18 -3.54
CA ARG A 30 -5.63 -3.02 -4.53
C ARG A 30 -5.63 -4.50 -4.15
N ARG A 31 -5.57 -5.39 -5.13
CA ARG A 31 -5.40 -6.83 -4.92
C ARG A 31 -4.16 -7.14 -4.08
N ARG A 32 -4.15 -8.27 -3.42
CA ARG A 32 -3.06 -8.78 -2.56
C ARG A 32 -2.86 -8.02 -1.23
N LEU A 33 -3.67 -7.00 -0.90
CA LEU A 33 -3.55 -6.23 0.34
C LEU A 33 -4.27 -6.83 1.56
N GLY A 34 -4.88 -8.02 1.40
CA GLY A 34 -5.44 -8.77 2.53
C GLY A 34 -6.88 -8.41 2.91
N LYS A 35 -7.69 -7.83 1.99
CA LYS A 35 -9.12 -7.55 2.21
C LYS A 35 -9.89 -8.81 2.65
N THR A 36 -9.83 -9.86 1.83
CA THR A 36 -10.47 -11.13 2.10
C THR A 36 -10.08 -11.70 3.46
N ARG A 37 -8.81 -11.64 3.84
CA ARG A 37 -8.35 -12.11 5.15
C ARG A 37 -8.95 -11.31 6.30
N LEU A 38 -8.97 -9.97 6.20
CA LEU A 38 -9.60 -9.10 7.19
C LEU A 38 -11.08 -9.45 7.36
N LEU A 39 -11.81 -9.62 6.24
CA LEU A 39 -13.24 -9.89 6.24
C LEU A 39 -13.57 -11.27 6.81
N LEU A 40 -12.76 -12.28 6.50
CA LEU A 40 -12.91 -13.63 7.05
C LEU A 40 -12.65 -13.67 8.57
N GLU A 41 -11.59 -12.99 9.06
CA GLU A 41 -11.30 -12.89 10.49
C GLU A 41 -12.44 -12.16 11.24
N TRP A 42 -12.97 -11.10 10.62
CA TRP A 42 -14.09 -10.37 11.19
C TRP A 42 -15.40 -11.18 11.18
N ALA A 43 -15.70 -11.89 10.09
CA ALA A 43 -16.86 -12.78 10.01
C ALA A 43 -16.77 -13.90 11.07
N ALA A 44 -15.61 -14.52 11.22
CA ALA A 44 -15.41 -15.56 12.22
C ALA A 44 -15.61 -15.04 13.66
N LYS A 45 -15.15 -13.81 13.94
CA LYS A 45 -15.30 -13.18 15.25
C LYS A 45 -16.75 -12.90 15.64
N HIS A 46 -17.62 -12.60 14.67
CA HIS A 46 -18.98 -12.13 14.90
C HIS A 46 -20.07 -13.09 14.39
N ASP A 47 -19.74 -14.34 14.17
CA ASP A 47 -20.65 -15.33 13.59
C ASP A 47 -21.29 -14.86 12.27
N GLY A 48 -20.47 -14.18 11.46
CA GLY A 48 -20.89 -13.54 10.23
C GLY A 48 -21.01 -14.48 9.04
N LEU A 49 -21.58 -13.96 7.97
CA LEU A 49 -21.70 -14.59 6.67
C LEU A 49 -20.71 -13.96 5.69
N TYR A 50 -19.85 -14.77 5.11
CA TYR A 50 -18.93 -14.36 4.05
C TYR A 50 -19.31 -15.00 2.72
N THR A 51 -19.46 -14.20 1.69
CA THR A 51 -19.68 -14.62 0.33
C THR A 51 -18.71 -13.93 -0.61
N VAL A 52 -18.23 -14.63 -1.61
CA VAL A 52 -17.36 -14.08 -2.65
C VAL A 52 -18.00 -14.30 -4.02
N ALA A 53 -18.01 -13.24 -4.80
CA ALA A 53 -18.52 -13.29 -6.17
C ALA A 53 -17.44 -13.71 -7.17
N ASP A 54 -17.88 -14.33 -8.26
CA ASP A 54 -17.06 -14.71 -9.40
C ASP A 54 -17.73 -14.27 -10.74
N LEU A 55 -17.25 -14.75 -11.87
CA LEU A 55 -17.80 -14.44 -13.20
C LEU A 55 -19.00 -15.33 -13.60
N SER A 56 -19.67 -15.95 -12.65
CA SER A 56 -20.87 -16.74 -12.91
C SER A 56 -22.10 -15.89 -13.24
N SER A 57 -23.11 -16.51 -13.81
CA SER A 57 -24.41 -15.88 -14.11
C SER A 57 -25.16 -15.45 -12.84
N ALA A 58 -26.08 -14.52 -12.96
CA ALA A 58 -26.85 -13.97 -11.85
C ALA A 58 -27.59 -14.99 -11.00
N ASP A 59 -28.17 -16.01 -11.63
CA ASP A 59 -28.87 -17.11 -10.97
C ASP A 59 -27.92 -18.03 -10.19
N VAL A 60 -26.74 -18.32 -10.73
CA VAL A 60 -25.70 -19.08 -10.04
C VAL A 60 -25.16 -18.30 -8.84
N GLN A 61 -24.91 -16.99 -8.98
CA GLN A 61 -24.48 -16.11 -7.90
C GLN A 61 -25.52 -16.07 -6.77
N ARG A 62 -26.82 -15.94 -7.09
CA ARG A 62 -27.88 -15.98 -6.07
C ARG A 62 -27.94 -17.33 -5.36
N ARG A 63 -27.73 -18.45 -6.08
CA ARG A 63 -27.70 -19.78 -5.50
C ARG A 63 -26.52 -19.95 -4.53
N TYR A 64 -25.32 -19.53 -4.91
CA TYR A 64 -24.15 -19.55 -4.03
C TYR A 64 -24.37 -18.68 -2.78
N PHE A 65 -24.94 -17.49 -2.95
CA PHE A 65 -25.29 -16.65 -1.82
C PHE A 65 -26.31 -17.33 -0.89
N ALA A 66 -27.37 -17.92 -1.43
CA ALA A 66 -28.38 -18.64 -0.65
C ALA A 66 -27.80 -19.85 0.10
N GLN A 67 -26.89 -20.60 -0.53
CA GLN A 67 -26.15 -21.69 0.12
C GLN A 67 -25.31 -21.19 1.30
N ALA A 68 -24.58 -20.09 1.11
CA ALA A 68 -23.83 -19.48 2.20
C ALA A 68 -24.75 -19.01 3.34
N VAL A 69 -25.88 -18.38 3.03
CA VAL A 69 -26.89 -17.97 4.03
C VAL A 69 -27.44 -19.16 4.81
N SER A 70 -27.65 -20.32 4.16
CA SER A 70 -28.14 -21.53 4.84
C SER A 70 -27.23 -22.02 5.97
N THR A 71 -25.98 -21.63 5.99
CA THR A 71 -25.06 -21.95 7.11
C THR A 71 -25.49 -21.28 8.42
N ARG A 72 -26.26 -20.18 8.34
CA ARG A 72 -26.76 -19.40 9.49
C ARG A 72 -28.28 -19.51 9.62
N LEU A 73 -28.98 -19.61 8.50
CA LEU A 73 -30.42 -19.66 8.40
C LEU A 73 -30.84 -20.95 7.65
N PRO A 74 -30.98 -22.09 8.36
CA PRO A 74 -31.29 -23.36 7.74
C PRO A 74 -32.55 -23.31 6.86
N GLY A 75 -32.53 -23.99 5.72
CA GLY A 75 -33.63 -23.98 4.77
C GLY A 75 -33.66 -22.77 3.81
N PHE A 76 -32.71 -21.85 3.94
CA PHE A 76 -32.69 -20.66 3.09
C PHE A 76 -32.42 -21.01 1.61
N ALA A 77 -31.62 -22.02 1.32
CA ALA A 77 -31.33 -22.47 -0.05
C ALA A 77 -32.33 -23.50 -0.61
N ASP A 78 -33.36 -23.87 0.13
CA ASP A 78 -34.35 -24.89 -0.32
C ASP A 78 -35.31 -24.33 -1.38
N VAL A 79 -35.21 -23.07 -1.70
CA VAL A 79 -36.02 -22.38 -2.72
C VAL A 79 -35.12 -21.66 -3.72
N GLU A 80 -35.63 -21.52 -4.95
CA GLU A 80 -34.99 -20.71 -5.98
C GLU A 80 -35.45 -19.26 -5.88
N TYR A 81 -34.50 -18.34 -6.03
CA TYR A 81 -34.76 -16.89 -6.02
C TYR A 81 -34.70 -16.32 -7.44
N ARG A 82 -35.80 -15.75 -7.90
CA ARG A 82 -35.87 -15.13 -9.24
C ARG A 82 -34.98 -13.90 -9.37
N ASP A 83 -34.85 -13.13 -8.30
CA ASP A 83 -34.11 -11.85 -8.27
C ASP A 83 -33.50 -11.60 -6.89
N TRP A 84 -32.59 -10.62 -6.84
CA TRP A 84 -31.94 -10.20 -5.61
C TRP A 84 -32.87 -9.57 -4.59
N ARG A 85 -33.97 -8.91 -5.04
CA ARG A 85 -34.93 -8.26 -4.14
C ARG A 85 -35.65 -9.29 -3.29
N SER A 86 -36.22 -10.32 -3.90
CA SER A 86 -36.93 -11.39 -3.19
C SER A 86 -35.98 -12.15 -2.24
N LEU A 87 -34.75 -12.39 -2.66
CA LEU A 87 -33.71 -13.03 -1.84
C LEU A 87 -33.38 -12.19 -0.60
N LEU A 88 -33.07 -10.91 -0.77
CA LEU A 88 -32.70 -10.00 0.32
C LEU A 88 -33.87 -9.70 1.26
N SER A 89 -35.10 -9.58 0.76
CA SER A 89 -36.28 -9.42 1.61
C SER A 89 -36.53 -10.65 2.49
N ARG A 90 -36.36 -11.87 1.94
CA ARG A 90 -36.41 -13.10 2.75
C ARG A 90 -35.29 -13.12 3.79
N LEU A 91 -34.07 -12.74 3.41
CA LEU A 91 -32.93 -12.70 4.34
C LEU A 91 -33.23 -11.79 5.54
N ALA A 92 -33.75 -10.59 5.32
CA ALA A 92 -34.12 -9.67 6.42
C ALA A 92 -35.19 -10.30 7.35
N ARG A 93 -36.21 -10.95 6.79
CA ARG A 93 -37.27 -11.61 7.55
C ARG A 93 -36.72 -12.78 8.40
N GLU A 94 -35.94 -13.68 7.80
CA GLU A 94 -35.34 -14.83 8.49
C GLU A 94 -34.34 -14.40 9.55
N ALA A 95 -33.50 -13.37 9.25
CA ALA A 95 -32.57 -12.78 10.21
C ALA A 95 -33.28 -12.19 11.43
N ARG A 96 -34.45 -11.55 11.23
CA ARG A 96 -35.30 -11.04 12.33
C ARG A 96 -35.77 -12.19 13.22
N LEU A 97 -36.29 -13.27 12.62
CA LEU A 97 -36.77 -14.45 13.36
C LEU A 97 -35.65 -15.12 14.15
N ALA A 98 -34.49 -15.26 13.56
CA ALA A 98 -33.31 -15.82 14.18
C ALA A 98 -32.60 -14.87 15.14
N ARG A 99 -33.02 -13.61 15.23
CA ARG A 99 -32.32 -12.53 15.98
C ARG A 99 -30.86 -12.38 15.58
N TRP A 100 -30.53 -12.73 14.32
CA TRP A 100 -29.18 -12.63 13.77
C TRP A 100 -28.99 -11.29 13.05
N ARG A 101 -27.82 -10.67 13.26
CA ARG A 101 -27.53 -9.31 12.77
C ARG A 101 -26.39 -9.23 11.74
N GLY A 102 -25.87 -10.35 11.33
CA GLY A 102 -24.69 -10.39 10.47
C GLY A 102 -23.37 -10.42 11.30
N PRO A 103 -22.24 -10.00 10.72
CA PRO A 103 -22.11 -9.26 9.45
C PRO A 103 -22.42 -10.13 8.22
N ILE A 104 -22.99 -9.50 7.19
CA ILE A 104 -23.19 -10.09 5.87
C ILE A 104 -22.18 -9.44 4.93
N ILE A 105 -21.29 -10.23 4.37
CA ILE A 105 -20.15 -9.75 3.57
C ILE A 105 -20.31 -10.19 2.12
N PHE A 106 -20.39 -9.20 1.22
CA PHE A 106 -20.33 -9.36 -0.23
C PHE A 106 -18.92 -9.00 -0.70
N ASP A 107 -18.03 -9.99 -0.80
CA ASP A 107 -16.67 -9.76 -1.33
C ASP A 107 -16.70 -9.84 -2.87
N GLU A 108 -15.85 -9.04 -3.51
CA GLU A 108 -15.79 -8.84 -4.95
C GLU A 108 -17.14 -8.40 -5.56
N LEU A 109 -17.84 -7.47 -4.89
CA LEU A 109 -19.10 -6.85 -5.36
C LEU A 109 -19.07 -6.47 -6.85
N PRO A 110 -17.97 -5.95 -7.43
CA PRO A 110 -17.90 -5.67 -8.86
C PRO A 110 -18.32 -6.82 -9.76
N TYR A 111 -18.01 -8.07 -9.42
CA TYR A 111 -18.43 -9.23 -10.22
C TYR A 111 -19.93 -9.52 -10.09
N LEU A 112 -20.51 -9.30 -8.92
CA LEU A 112 -21.98 -9.37 -8.76
C LEU A 112 -22.68 -8.37 -9.67
N VAL A 113 -22.16 -7.14 -9.74
CA VAL A 113 -22.75 -6.07 -10.54
C VAL A 113 -22.60 -6.33 -12.05
N LEU A 114 -21.51 -6.99 -12.48
CA LEU A 114 -21.37 -7.37 -13.88
C LEU A 114 -22.47 -8.33 -14.34
N SER A 115 -22.90 -9.26 -13.49
CA SER A 115 -23.98 -10.20 -13.78
C SER A 115 -25.38 -9.70 -13.40
N SER A 116 -25.45 -8.72 -12.50
CA SER A 116 -26.70 -8.13 -11.95
C SER A 116 -26.57 -6.62 -11.82
N PRO A 117 -26.65 -5.85 -12.92
CA PRO A 117 -26.45 -4.40 -12.92
C PRO A 117 -27.44 -3.64 -12.02
N GLU A 118 -28.58 -4.22 -11.73
CA GLU A 118 -29.62 -3.67 -10.84
C GLU A 118 -29.25 -3.78 -9.34
N LEU A 119 -28.32 -4.67 -8.99
CA LEU A 119 -28.01 -5.01 -7.60
C LEU A 119 -27.62 -3.81 -6.72
N PRO A 120 -26.82 -2.83 -7.17
CA PRO A 120 -26.49 -1.66 -6.35
C PRO A 120 -27.74 -0.89 -5.90
N SER A 121 -28.74 -0.70 -6.79
CA SER A 121 -29.98 -0.04 -6.48
C SER A 121 -30.90 -0.89 -5.57
N VAL A 122 -30.87 -2.19 -5.75
CA VAL A 122 -31.57 -3.14 -4.86
C VAL A 122 -30.97 -3.13 -3.47
N LEU A 123 -29.64 -3.19 -3.36
CA LEU A 123 -28.92 -3.08 -2.08
C LEU A 123 -29.18 -1.74 -1.38
N GLN A 124 -29.23 -0.66 -2.16
CA GLN A 124 -29.57 0.66 -1.64
C GLN A 124 -30.93 0.66 -0.95
N GLN A 125 -31.99 0.28 -1.68
CA GLN A 125 -33.34 0.25 -1.14
C GLN A 125 -33.48 -0.69 0.06
N TRP A 126 -32.90 -1.88 -0.05
CA TRP A 126 -32.91 -2.88 1.00
C TRP A 126 -32.18 -2.39 2.28
N ASN A 127 -31.02 -1.76 2.12
CA ASN A 127 -30.26 -1.21 3.24
C ASN A 127 -30.98 -0.05 3.93
N ASP A 128 -31.64 0.82 3.15
CA ASP A 128 -32.33 2.00 3.68
C ASP A 128 -33.61 1.62 4.47
N HIS A 129 -34.22 0.47 4.18
CA HIS A 129 -35.47 0.01 4.78
C HIS A 129 -35.31 -1.30 5.56
N GLU A 130 -35.40 -2.46 4.91
CA GLU A 130 -35.55 -3.76 5.53
C GLU A 130 -34.31 -4.14 6.40
N ALA A 131 -33.09 -3.97 5.87
CA ALA A 131 -31.88 -4.27 6.63
C ALA A 131 -31.72 -3.40 7.88
N ARG A 132 -32.10 -2.11 7.77
CA ARG A 132 -32.07 -1.16 8.89
C ARG A 132 -33.08 -1.50 9.97
N GLU A 133 -34.31 -1.89 9.60
CA GLU A 133 -35.36 -2.29 10.56
C GLU A 133 -34.91 -3.49 11.41
N VAL A 134 -34.23 -4.46 10.81
CA VAL A 134 -33.71 -5.65 11.52
C VAL A 134 -32.29 -5.46 12.04
N ARG A 135 -31.72 -4.26 11.86
CA ARG A 135 -30.41 -3.86 12.35
C ARG A 135 -29.25 -4.72 11.81
N LEU A 136 -29.36 -5.14 10.56
CA LEU A 136 -28.31 -5.92 9.91
C LEU A 136 -27.06 -5.06 9.70
N VAL A 137 -25.91 -5.70 9.80
CA VAL A 137 -24.61 -5.12 9.40
C VAL A 137 -24.21 -5.76 8.07
N VAL A 138 -24.07 -4.89 7.08
CA VAL A 138 -23.73 -5.29 5.71
C VAL A 138 -22.37 -4.76 5.34
N THR A 139 -21.59 -5.54 4.65
CA THR A 139 -20.29 -5.11 4.14
C THR A 139 -20.16 -5.46 2.66
N VAL A 140 -19.78 -4.49 1.88
CA VAL A 140 -19.44 -4.67 0.47
C VAL A 140 -17.96 -4.45 0.28
N ALA A 141 -17.33 -5.34 -0.47
CA ALA A 141 -15.89 -5.25 -0.73
C ALA A 141 -15.56 -5.47 -2.20
N GLY A 142 -14.42 -4.94 -2.62
CA GLY A 142 -13.92 -5.12 -3.97
C GLY A 142 -12.47 -4.70 -4.14
N SER A 143 -11.79 -5.36 -5.06
CA SER A 143 -10.38 -5.06 -5.39
C SER A 143 -10.25 -3.97 -6.44
N SER A 144 -11.18 -3.83 -7.35
CA SER A 144 -11.16 -2.78 -8.37
C SER A 144 -11.58 -1.42 -7.78
N GLN A 145 -10.60 -0.57 -7.50
CA GLN A 145 -10.80 0.76 -6.93
C GLN A 145 -11.74 1.62 -7.82
N ARG A 146 -11.57 1.54 -9.14
CA ARG A 146 -12.41 2.25 -10.10
C ARG A 146 -13.88 1.81 -10.05
N MET A 147 -14.11 0.49 -10.02
CA MET A 147 -15.49 -0.03 -9.95
C MET A 147 -16.13 0.32 -8.61
N MET A 148 -15.40 0.19 -7.51
CA MET A 148 -15.87 0.60 -6.19
C MET A 148 -16.15 2.10 -6.13
N GLN A 149 -15.37 2.93 -6.81
CA GLN A 149 -15.64 4.36 -6.94
C GLN A 149 -16.98 4.62 -7.61
N GLY A 150 -17.27 3.95 -8.73
CA GLY A 150 -18.56 4.08 -9.44
C GLY A 150 -19.77 3.46 -8.73
N LEU A 151 -19.53 2.52 -7.79
CA LEU A 151 -20.61 1.83 -7.07
C LEU A 151 -20.96 2.47 -5.71
N VAL A 152 -19.96 3.07 -5.05
CA VAL A 152 -20.09 3.46 -3.63
C VAL A 152 -19.50 4.83 -3.32
N LEU A 153 -18.41 5.25 -3.96
CA LEU A 153 -17.62 6.39 -3.51
C LEU A 153 -17.93 7.70 -4.25
N SER A 154 -18.40 7.66 -5.49
CA SER A 154 -18.79 8.87 -6.23
C SER A 154 -20.20 9.33 -5.88
N ALA A 155 -20.46 10.64 -5.98
CA ALA A 155 -21.76 11.23 -5.64
C ALA A 155 -22.94 10.66 -6.45
N GLU A 156 -22.67 10.14 -7.64
CA GLU A 156 -23.64 9.52 -8.55
C GLU A 156 -23.87 8.03 -8.26
N ALA A 157 -23.05 7.43 -7.39
CA ALA A 157 -23.14 6.01 -7.09
C ALA A 157 -24.38 5.68 -6.23
N PRO A 158 -25.09 4.56 -6.50
CA PRO A 158 -26.30 4.19 -5.76
C PRO A 158 -26.09 4.06 -4.24
N LEU A 159 -24.93 3.56 -3.81
CA LEU A 159 -24.60 3.37 -2.39
C LEU A 159 -23.90 4.58 -1.76
N TYR A 160 -23.74 5.68 -2.49
CA TYR A 160 -23.08 6.89 -1.98
C TYR A 160 -23.81 7.45 -0.75
N GLY A 161 -23.04 7.90 0.24
CA GLY A 161 -23.56 8.50 1.48
C GLY A 161 -24.26 7.52 2.44
N ARG A 162 -24.36 6.23 2.11
CA ARG A 162 -24.99 5.19 2.94
C ARG A 162 -23.99 4.41 3.79
N ALA A 163 -22.74 4.40 3.35
CA ALA A 163 -21.68 3.74 4.10
C ALA A 163 -21.39 4.46 5.42
N THR A 164 -21.50 3.73 6.52
CA THR A 164 -21.15 4.19 7.86
C THR A 164 -19.65 4.09 8.10
N VAL A 165 -19.01 3.09 7.48
CA VAL A 165 -17.59 2.82 7.55
C VAL A 165 -17.07 2.64 6.13
N ILE A 166 -16.02 3.39 5.79
CA ILE A 166 -15.31 3.26 4.51
C ILE A 166 -13.84 2.99 4.86
N LEU A 167 -13.33 1.83 4.44
CA LEU A 167 -11.96 1.40 4.66
C LEU A 167 -11.25 1.21 3.33
N GLU A 168 -10.24 2.04 3.09
CA GLU A 168 -9.26 1.80 2.04
C GLU A 168 -8.08 1.05 2.61
N LEU A 169 -7.90 -0.22 2.22
CA LEU A 169 -6.78 -1.02 2.69
C LEU A 169 -5.51 -0.67 1.92
N GLY A 170 -4.54 -0.16 2.66
CA GLY A 170 -3.17 0.04 2.19
C GLY A 170 -2.26 -1.16 2.43
N PRO A 171 -0.98 -1.05 2.02
CA PRO A 171 0.07 -2.00 2.38
C PRO A 171 0.24 -2.10 3.90
N ILE A 172 0.68 -3.26 4.39
CA ILE A 172 1.05 -3.47 5.81
C ILE A 172 2.19 -2.53 6.19
N ASP A 173 2.09 -1.92 7.39
CA ASP A 173 3.13 -1.04 7.91
C ASP A 173 4.46 -1.81 8.09
N PRO A 174 5.60 -1.25 7.67
CA PRO A 174 6.91 -1.88 7.81
C PRO A 174 7.32 -2.27 9.24
N ARG A 175 6.73 -1.69 10.28
CA ARG A 175 6.96 -2.11 11.67
C ARG A 175 6.63 -3.58 11.93
N TYR A 176 5.75 -4.16 11.11
CA TYR A 176 5.37 -5.58 11.22
C TYR A 176 6.33 -6.55 10.49
N LEU A 177 7.36 -6.04 9.79
CA LEU A 177 8.36 -6.89 9.13
C LEU A 177 9.01 -7.89 10.08
N LYS A 178 9.35 -7.44 11.29
CA LYS A 178 9.94 -8.32 12.31
C LYS A 178 8.97 -9.43 12.74
N ALA A 179 7.70 -9.14 12.86
CA ALA A 179 6.67 -10.13 13.20
C ALA A 179 6.45 -11.13 12.05
N ALA A 180 6.53 -10.68 10.79
CA ALA A 180 6.36 -11.52 9.61
C ALA A 180 7.57 -12.40 9.32
N PHE A 181 8.78 -11.82 9.32
CA PHE A 181 10.02 -12.51 8.90
C PHE A 181 10.85 -13.08 10.05
N GLY A 182 10.39 -12.90 11.30
CA GLY A 182 11.06 -13.46 12.48
C GLY A 182 12.33 -12.71 12.89
N ARG A 183 13.25 -13.41 13.57
CA ARG A 183 14.48 -12.85 14.11
C ARG A 183 15.52 -12.61 13.01
N GLN A 184 15.36 -11.55 12.26
CA GLN A 184 16.34 -11.07 11.28
C GLN A 184 16.95 -9.76 11.75
N THR A 185 18.12 -9.42 11.17
CA THR A 185 18.73 -8.11 11.43
C THR A 185 17.83 -7.00 10.86
N PRO A 186 17.82 -5.81 11.48
CA PRO A 186 17.06 -4.69 10.92
C PRO A 186 17.44 -4.35 9.48
N THR A 187 18.72 -4.53 9.11
CA THR A 187 19.20 -4.36 7.74
C THR A 187 18.54 -5.36 6.78
N THR A 188 18.50 -6.65 7.15
CA THR A 188 17.81 -7.68 6.35
C THR A 188 16.30 -7.42 6.25
N LEU A 189 15.67 -6.83 7.29
CA LEU A 189 14.26 -6.43 7.21
C LEU A 189 14.03 -5.30 6.20
N VAL A 190 14.96 -4.34 6.07
CA VAL A 190 14.89 -3.31 5.01
C VAL A 190 15.07 -3.93 3.63
N GLU A 191 15.94 -4.93 3.48
CA GLU A 191 16.09 -5.67 2.22
C GLU A 191 14.81 -6.45 1.87
N ASN A 192 14.12 -7.07 2.84
CA ASN A 192 12.81 -7.68 2.62
C ASN A 192 11.76 -6.63 2.20
N TYR A 193 11.75 -5.45 2.83
CA TYR A 193 10.89 -4.36 2.41
C TYR A 193 11.18 -3.90 0.96
N THR A 194 12.46 -3.86 0.59
CA THR A 194 12.89 -3.53 -0.78
C THR A 194 12.31 -4.50 -1.81
N ALA A 195 12.31 -5.79 -1.46
CA ALA A 195 11.80 -6.84 -2.32
C ALA A 195 10.27 -6.88 -2.40
N TRP A 196 9.59 -6.77 -1.26
CA TRP A 196 8.18 -7.16 -1.13
C TRP A 196 7.26 -6.02 -0.73
N GLY A 197 7.79 -4.83 -0.41
CA GLY A 197 6.99 -3.72 0.12
C GLY A 197 6.22 -4.12 1.38
N GLY A 198 4.96 -3.70 1.46
CA GLY A 198 4.02 -4.08 2.52
C GLY A 198 2.89 -4.97 2.01
N VAL A 199 3.10 -5.77 0.96
CA VAL A 199 2.06 -6.62 0.36
C VAL A 199 1.99 -7.97 1.05
N PRO A 200 0.91 -8.31 1.80
CA PRO A 200 0.81 -9.53 2.60
C PRO A 200 1.12 -10.80 1.80
N ARG A 201 0.57 -10.92 0.60
CA ARG A 201 0.75 -12.10 -0.24
C ARG A 201 2.21 -12.32 -0.65
N TYR A 202 2.96 -11.23 -0.86
CA TYR A 202 4.38 -11.34 -1.19
C TYR A 202 5.21 -11.76 0.03
N TRP A 203 4.80 -11.30 1.23
CA TRP A 203 5.41 -11.74 2.48
C TRP A 203 5.18 -13.23 2.75
N GLU A 204 3.95 -13.72 2.51
CA GLU A 204 3.62 -15.15 2.63
C GLU A 204 4.55 -16.00 1.78
N LEU A 205 4.62 -15.71 0.48
CA LEU A 205 5.49 -16.43 -0.45
C LEU A 205 6.97 -16.34 -0.03
N ALA A 206 7.43 -15.15 0.37
CA ALA A 206 8.83 -14.94 0.74
C ALA A 206 9.23 -15.64 2.04
N VAL A 207 8.30 -15.82 3.00
CA VAL A 207 8.57 -16.52 4.26
C VAL A 207 8.67 -18.04 4.05
N GLU A 208 7.96 -18.59 3.08
CA GLU A 208 8.03 -20.01 2.72
C GLU A 208 9.37 -20.38 2.07
N GLU A 209 10.04 -19.41 1.41
CA GLU A 209 11.32 -19.63 0.74
C GLU A 209 12.52 -19.47 1.68
N ARG A 210 13.53 -20.30 1.47
CA ARG A 210 14.80 -20.22 2.22
C ARG A 210 15.80 -19.29 1.53
N GLY A 211 16.71 -18.70 2.32
CA GLY A 211 17.82 -17.91 1.82
C GLY A 211 17.73 -16.42 2.14
N THR A 212 18.59 -15.65 1.51
CA THR A 212 18.65 -14.19 1.64
C THR A 212 17.48 -13.50 0.90
N PRO A 213 17.14 -12.25 1.21
CA PRO A 213 16.14 -11.52 0.47
C PRO A 213 16.36 -11.50 -1.05
N SER A 214 17.61 -11.29 -1.50
CA SER A 214 17.95 -11.33 -2.93
C SER A 214 17.80 -12.72 -3.56
N SER A 215 18.15 -13.79 -2.83
CA SER A 215 17.93 -15.16 -3.29
C SER A 215 16.45 -15.49 -3.46
N ARG A 216 15.58 -15.02 -2.54
CA ARG A 216 14.12 -15.17 -2.65
C ARG A 216 13.55 -14.37 -3.82
N VAL A 217 14.08 -13.19 -4.09
CA VAL A 217 13.72 -12.39 -5.27
C VAL A 217 14.04 -13.14 -6.55
N GLU A 218 15.21 -13.81 -6.61
CA GLU A 218 15.58 -14.62 -7.76
C GLU A 218 14.56 -15.73 -7.98
N GLN A 219 14.25 -16.52 -6.95
CA GLN A 219 13.32 -17.65 -7.03
C GLN A 219 11.87 -17.25 -7.35
N LEU A 220 11.37 -16.19 -6.72
CA LEU A 220 9.96 -15.83 -6.82
C LEU A 220 9.65 -14.90 -8.00
N ALA A 221 10.60 -14.05 -8.41
CA ALA A 221 10.34 -12.99 -9.38
C ALA A 221 11.24 -13.01 -10.63
N LEU A 222 12.55 -13.36 -10.51
CA LEU A 222 13.42 -13.40 -11.67
C LEU A 222 13.33 -14.72 -12.42
N ASP A 223 13.10 -15.82 -11.72
CA ASP A 223 12.83 -17.10 -12.36
C ASP A 223 11.53 -17.00 -13.18
N PRO A 224 11.55 -17.33 -14.48
CA PRO A 224 10.36 -17.33 -15.32
C PRO A 224 9.21 -18.22 -14.81
N LEU A 225 9.55 -19.26 -14.04
CA LEU A 225 8.58 -20.15 -13.39
C LEU A 225 8.15 -19.64 -12.00
N GLY A 226 8.77 -18.60 -11.49
CA GLY A 226 8.45 -17.99 -10.20
C GLY A 226 7.04 -17.39 -10.19
N PRO A 227 6.29 -17.55 -9.09
CA PRO A 227 4.89 -17.12 -8.99
C PRO A 227 4.69 -15.61 -9.18
N LEU A 228 5.70 -14.80 -8.93
CA LEU A 228 5.66 -13.35 -9.04
C LEU A 228 6.31 -12.81 -10.32
N HIS A 229 6.85 -13.68 -11.20
CA HIS A 229 7.51 -13.25 -12.43
C HIS A 229 6.61 -12.40 -13.34
N ARG A 230 5.32 -12.73 -13.42
CA ARG A 230 4.32 -12.01 -14.23
C ARG A 230 3.29 -11.24 -13.39
N GLU A 231 3.53 -11.09 -12.11
CA GLU A 231 2.53 -10.53 -11.20
C GLU A 231 2.12 -9.09 -11.54
N PRO A 232 3.03 -8.13 -11.81
CA PRO A 232 2.64 -6.78 -12.20
C PRO A 232 1.82 -6.73 -13.50
N ASP A 233 2.12 -7.59 -14.47
CA ASP A 233 1.32 -7.67 -15.70
C ASP A 233 -0.11 -8.13 -15.42
N ARG A 234 -0.28 -9.15 -14.56
CA ARG A 234 -1.60 -9.65 -14.15
C ARG A 234 -2.41 -8.56 -13.45
N ILE A 235 -1.80 -7.87 -12.49
CA ILE A 235 -2.46 -6.77 -11.76
C ILE A 235 -2.91 -5.68 -12.74
N LEU A 236 -2.05 -5.27 -13.67
CA LEU A 236 -2.38 -4.24 -14.64
C LEU A 236 -3.53 -4.67 -15.57
N ILE A 237 -3.52 -5.90 -16.08
CA ILE A 237 -4.59 -6.42 -16.95
C ILE A 237 -5.92 -6.49 -16.22
N GLU A 238 -5.91 -6.94 -14.97
CA GLU A 238 -7.13 -7.17 -14.18
C GLU A 238 -7.72 -5.87 -13.60
N GLU A 239 -6.89 -4.90 -13.22
CA GLU A 239 -7.35 -3.68 -12.57
C GLU A 239 -7.46 -2.47 -13.53
N VAL A 240 -6.79 -2.51 -14.67
CA VAL A 240 -6.75 -1.38 -15.61
C VAL A 240 -7.30 -1.77 -16.98
N PRO A 241 -8.54 -1.38 -17.33
CA PRO A 241 -9.11 -1.66 -18.66
C PRO A 241 -8.25 -1.18 -19.84
N SER A 242 -7.40 -0.17 -19.60
CA SER A 242 -6.44 0.38 -20.57
C SER A 242 -4.99 0.09 -20.14
N ALA A 243 -4.69 -1.16 -19.77
CA ALA A 243 -3.33 -1.60 -19.37
C ALA A 243 -2.27 -1.18 -20.41
N LEU A 244 -2.61 -1.19 -21.70
CA LEU A 244 -1.76 -0.74 -22.80
C LEU A 244 -1.37 0.75 -22.74
N GLU A 245 -2.16 1.59 -22.06
CA GLU A 245 -1.83 3.02 -21.92
C GLU A 245 -0.91 3.29 -20.72
N VAL A 246 -1.09 2.57 -19.62
CA VAL A 246 -0.35 2.82 -18.37
C VAL A 246 0.97 2.05 -18.31
N ARG A 247 1.06 0.91 -18.98
CA ARG A 247 2.26 0.07 -18.99
C ARG A 247 3.51 0.79 -19.50
N PRO A 248 3.49 1.48 -20.68
CA PRO A 248 4.65 2.22 -21.18
C PRO A 248 5.11 3.34 -20.22
N VAL A 249 4.18 3.94 -19.46
CA VAL A 249 4.50 4.96 -18.46
C VAL A 249 5.27 4.34 -17.29
N LEU A 250 4.84 3.18 -16.80
CA LEU A 250 5.55 2.45 -15.74
C LEU A 250 6.93 1.96 -16.21
N ASP A 251 7.05 1.47 -17.44
CA ASP A 251 8.33 1.09 -18.03
C ASP A 251 9.29 2.29 -18.10
N ALA A 252 8.80 3.47 -18.53
CA ALA A 252 9.59 4.69 -18.57
C ALA A 252 10.07 5.14 -17.18
N ILE A 253 9.17 5.11 -16.18
CA ILE A 253 9.51 5.47 -14.79
C ILE A 253 10.48 4.45 -14.20
N GLY A 254 10.26 3.16 -14.39
CA GLY A 254 11.16 2.08 -13.96
C GLY A 254 12.56 2.19 -14.56
N ALA A 255 12.65 2.68 -15.81
CA ALA A 255 13.90 2.96 -16.49
C ALA A 255 14.56 4.29 -16.06
N GLY A 256 13.96 5.07 -15.14
CA GLY A 256 14.54 6.27 -14.54
C GLY A 256 14.02 7.61 -15.07
N ALA A 257 12.98 7.65 -15.91
CA ALA A 257 12.31 8.90 -16.30
C ALA A 257 11.34 9.31 -15.17
N HIS A 258 11.54 10.48 -14.59
CA HIS A 258 10.75 10.92 -13.45
C HIS A 258 9.94 12.20 -13.69
N ARG A 259 10.28 13.00 -14.69
CA ARG A 259 9.51 14.19 -15.07
C ARG A 259 8.53 13.85 -16.20
N VAL A 260 7.41 14.54 -16.24
CA VAL A 260 6.40 14.31 -17.31
C VAL A 260 7.03 14.41 -18.69
N SER A 261 7.92 15.38 -18.92
CA SER A 261 8.65 15.54 -20.20
C SER A 261 9.56 14.36 -20.54
N GLU A 262 10.29 13.84 -19.54
CA GLU A 262 11.17 12.68 -19.68
C GLU A 262 10.37 11.39 -19.97
N ILE A 263 9.25 11.21 -19.26
CA ILE A 263 8.33 10.08 -19.47
C ILE A 263 7.73 10.16 -20.87
N ALA A 264 7.22 11.33 -21.26
CA ALA A 264 6.62 11.57 -22.57
C ALA A 264 7.61 11.29 -23.72
N ALA A 265 8.83 11.80 -23.61
CA ALA A 265 9.89 11.56 -24.58
C ALA A 265 10.22 10.06 -24.71
N ARG A 266 10.29 9.33 -23.59
CA ARG A 266 10.60 7.90 -23.58
C ARG A 266 9.46 7.04 -24.11
N VAL A 267 8.21 7.44 -23.86
CA VAL A 267 7.00 6.78 -24.39
C VAL A 267 6.76 7.13 -25.86
N GLY A 268 7.41 8.18 -26.38
CA GLY A 268 7.20 8.66 -27.75
C GLY A 268 5.83 9.34 -27.98
N ARG A 269 5.29 9.99 -26.94
CA ARG A 269 3.97 10.63 -26.97
C ARG A 269 4.03 12.05 -26.43
N PRO A 270 3.10 12.96 -26.83
CA PRO A 270 3.00 14.30 -26.24
C PRO A 270 2.78 14.27 -24.74
N ALA A 271 3.32 15.23 -24.00
CA ALA A 271 3.18 15.32 -22.54
C ALA A 271 1.71 15.36 -22.07
N THR A 272 0.83 15.98 -22.86
CA THR A 272 -0.62 16.04 -22.60
C THR A 272 -1.28 14.65 -22.56
N SER A 273 -0.80 13.69 -23.36
CA SER A 273 -1.34 12.33 -23.39
C SER A 273 -0.88 11.46 -22.20
N ILE A 274 0.15 11.90 -21.44
CA ILE A 274 0.68 11.18 -20.29
C ILE A 274 -0.11 11.47 -19.01
N SER A 275 -0.82 12.61 -18.94
CA SER A 275 -1.53 13.04 -17.72
C SER A 275 -2.56 12.03 -17.22
N ARG A 276 -3.46 11.56 -18.11
CA ARG A 276 -4.47 10.55 -17.75
C ARG A 276 -3.88 9.22 -17.24
N PRO A 277 -2.91 8.59 -17.95
CA PRO A 277 -2.21 7.42 -17.44
C PRO A 277 -1.56 7.65 -16.06
N LEU A 278 -0.91 8.81 -15.85
CA LEU A 278 -0.31 9.14 -14.55
C LEU A 278 -1.36 9.29 -13.45
N GLU A 279 -2.47 9.99 -13.71
CA GLU A 279 -3.57 10.12 -12.75
C GLU A 279 -4.14 8.76 -12.34
N ARG A 280 -4.31 7.85 -13.28
CA ARG A 280 -4.74 6.46 -12.98
C ARG A 280 -3.74 5.73 -12.10
N LEU A 281 -2.44 5.82 -12.42
CA LEU A 281 -1.39 5.17 -11.65
C LEU A 281 -1.25 5.77 -10.24
N LEU A 282 -1.46 7.07 -10.09
CA LEU A 282 -1.54 7.76 -8.80
C LEU A 282 -2.76 7.27 -7.99
N GLY A 283 -3.93 7.23 -8.62
CA GLY A 283 -5.17 6.74 -7.98
C GLY A 283 -5.09 5.28 -7.54
N MET A 284 -4.29 4.45 -8.21
CA MET A 284 -4.03 3.05 -7.83
C MET A 284 -2.94 2.89 -6.76
N GLY A 285 -2.27 3.98 -6.36
CA GLY A 285 -1.12 3.92 -5.45
C GLY A 285 0.11 3.18 -6.03
N LEU A 286 0.18 2.99 -7.34
CA LEU A 286 1.34 2.39 -8.01
C LEU A 286 2.46 3.40 -8.26
N VAL A 287 2.09 4.63 -8.49
CA VAL A 287 2.99 5.78 -8.67
C VAL A 287 2.66 6.81 -7.61
N ARG A 288 3.70 7.47 -7.08
CA ARG A 288 3.55 8.66 -6.25
C ARG A 288 4.13 9.87 -6.97
N ARG A 289 3.56 11.03 -6.68
CA ARG A 289 4.11 12.33 -7.07
C ARG A 289 4.91 12.89 -5.92
N GLU A 290 6.21 13.13 -6.12
CA GLU A 290 7.07 13.85 -5.18
C GLU A 290 7.16 15.31 -5.61
N ILE A 291 7.05 16.20 -4.64
CA ILE A 291 7.30 17.63 -4.78
C ILE A 291 8.31 18.07 -3.72
N PRO A 292 9.12 19.11 -3.96
CA PRO A 292 10.03 19.62 -2.94
C PRO A 292 9.27 20.06 -1.69
N PHE A 293 9.85 19.83 -0.51
CA PHE A 293 9.29 20.29 0.76
C PHE A 293 8.94 21.78 0.69
N ALA A 294 7.81 22.18 1.28
CA ALA A 294 7.25 23.53 1.30
C ALA A 294 6.83 24.12 -0.07
N GLU A 295 6.81 23.33 -1.14
CA GLU A 295 6.19 23.77 -2.39
C GLU A 295 4.68 23.50 -2.43
N PRO A 296 3.87 24.41 -3.01
CA PRO A 296 2.43 24.19 -3.18
C PRO A 296 2.16 23.03 -4.14
N GLU A 297 1.36 22.05 -3.72
CA GLU A 297 1.03 20.86 -4.53
C GLU A 297 0.51 21.20 -5.93
N LYS A 298 -0.45 22.13 -6.03
CA LYS A 298 -1.12 22.47 -7.29
C LYS A 298 -0.25 23.26 -8.28
N LYS A 299 0.80 23.92 -7.83
CA LYS A 299 1.61 24.86 -8.65
C LYS A 299 3.03 24.38 -8.90
N SER A 300 3.48 23.28 -8.28
CA SER A 300 4.85 22.82 -8.44
C SER A 300 5.13 22.30 -9.84
N ARG A 301 6.06 22.93 -10.55
CA ARG A 301 6.62 22.49 -11.83
C ARG A 301 7.78 21.50 -11.67
N ARG A 302 8.20 21.24 -10.41
CA ARG A 302 9.33 20.36 -10.06
C ARG A 302 8.89 18.97 -9.60
N SER A 303 7.70 18.54 -10.01
CA SER A 303 7.16 17.23 -9.66
C SER A 303 7.98 16.10 -10.27
N LEU A 304 8.23 15.07 -9.46
CA LEU A 304 8.82 13.81 -9.88
C LEU A 304 7.80 12.70 -9.66
N TYR A 305 7.69 11.82 -10.63
CA TYR A 305 6.81 10.64 -10.57
C TYR A 305 7.65 9.39 -10.36
N LYS A 306 7.36 8.62 -9.32
CA LYS A 306 8.12 7.43 -8.95
C LYS A 306 7.20 6.26 -8.65
N ILE A 307 7.62 5.06 -8.99
CA ILE A 307 6.90 3.85 -8.58
C ILE A 307 6.93 3.77 -7.06
N ASP A 308 5.76 3.74 -6.41
CA ASP A 308 5.65 3.75 -4.95
C ASP A 308 5.85 2.38 -4.33
N ASP A 309 5.31 1.34 -4.96
CA ASP A 309 5.45 -0.05 -4.49
C ASP A 309 6.88 -0.55 -4.74
N PRO A 310 7.63 -0.98 -3.70
CA PRO A 310 9.01 -1.46 -3.85
C PRO A 310 9.15 -2.66 -4.78
N PHE A 311 8.22 -3.64 -4.73
CA PHE A 311 8.24 -4.80 -5.62
C PHE A 311 8.03 -4.40 -7.09
N PHE A 312 7.07 -3.51 -7.37
CA PHE A 312 6.87 -2.97 -8.71
C PHE A 312 8.11 -2.21 -9.20
N ARG A 313 8.77 -1.44 -8.32
CA ARG A 313 10.02 -0.73 -8.65
C ARG A 313 11.12 -1.71 -9.07
N LEU A 314 11.34 -2.77 -8.27
CA LEU A 314 12.28 -3.85 -8.60
C LEU A 314 11.89 -4.50 -9.93
N TRP A 315 10.64 -4.85 -10.11
CA TRP A 315 10.17 -5.57 -11.28
C TRP A 315 10.32 -4.74 -12.57
N PHE A 316 9.90 -3.47 -12.58
CA PHE A 316 10.06 -2.58 -13.73
C PHE A 316 11.51 -2.17 -13.99
N ARG A 317 12.38 -2.27 -12.98
CA ARG A 317 13.81 -1.97 -13.13
C ARG A 317 14.63 -3.18 -13.60
N VAL A 318 14.26 -4.39 -13.19
CA VAL A 318 15.06 -5.60 -13.40
C VAL A 318 14.34 -6.63 -14.27
N VAL A 319 13.09 -6.98 -13.94
CA VAL A 319 12.40 -8.07 -14.65
C VAL A 319 11.91 -7.61 -16.01
N ALA A 320 11.19 -6.51 -16.09
CA ALA A 320 10.57 -6.05 -17.33
C ALA A 320 11.58 -5.83 -18.48
N PRO A 321 12.71 -5.12 -18.28
CA PRO A 321 13.67 -4.87 -19.36
C PRO A 321 14.48 -6.09 -19.78
N TYR A 322 14.64 -7.08 -18.91
CA TYR A 322 15.54 -8.22 -19.11
C TYR A 322 14.83 -9.56 -19.28
N ARG A 323 13.53 -9.57 -19.62
CA ARG A 323 12.73 -10.80 -19.74
C ARG A 323 13.34 -11.86 -20.65
N GLY A 324 13.87 -11.46 -21.79
CA GLY A 324 14.53 -12.38 -22.73
C GLY A 324 15.75 -13.04 -22.12
N LEU A 325 16.59 -12.26 -21.43
CA LEU A 325 17.75 -12.76 -20.71
C LEU A 325 17.33 -13.71 -19.57
N LEU A 326 16.34 -13.31 -18.78
CA LEU A 326 15.84 -14.11 -17.65
C LEU A 326 15.28 -15.46 -18.10
N ALA A 327 14.58 -15.48 -19.23
CA ALA A 327 13.99 -16.70 -19.81
C ALA A 327 15.02 -17.72 -20.28
N SER A 328 16.18 -17.26 -20.77
CA SER A 328 17.25 -18.12 -21.31
C SER A 328 18.39 -18.39 -20.34
N SER A 329 18.38 -17.75 -19.14
CA SER A 329 19.50 -17.79 -18.21
C SER A 329 19.27 -18.71 -17.02
N GLY A 330 20.33 -19.35 -16.55
CA GLY A 330 20.33 -20.07 -15.28
C GLY A 330 20.39 -19.12 -14.08
N ARG A 331 20.20 -19.68 -12.89
CA ARG A 331 20.18 -18.96 -11.61
C ARG A 331 21.37 -18.02 -11.39
N GLY A 332 22.59 -18.45 -11.73
CA GLY A 332 23.80 -17.65 -11.54
C GLY A 332 23.75 -16.33 -12.28
N ALA A 333 23.36 -16.34 -13.57
CA ALA A 333 23.24 -15.14 -14.38
C ALA A 333 22.08 -14.23 -13.91
N ARG A 334 20.96 -14.82 -13.45
CA ARG A 334 19.84 -14.06 -12.86
C ARG A 334 20.28 -13.34 -11.58
N MET A 335 21.05 -14.01 -10.71
CA MET A 335 21.61 -13.41 -9.50
C MET A 335 22.62 -12.31 -9.82
N GLU A 336 23.49 -12.51 -10.81
CA GLU A 336 24.43 -11.48 -11.26
C GLU A 336 23.71 -10.24 -11.77
N LEU A 337 22.67 -10.42 -12.57
CA LEU A 337 21.81 -9.31 -13.02
C LEU A 337 21.20 -8.56 -11.83
N LEU A 338 20.61 -9.28 -10.87
CA LEU A 338 20.00 -8.66 -9.70
C LEU A 338 21.05 -7.85 -8.90
N ASN A 339 22.22 -8.40 -8.67
CA ASN A 339 23.27 -7.77 -7.88
C ASN A 339 23.77 -6.43 -8.46
N ARG A 340 23.64 -6.20 -9.77
CA ARG A 340 23.93 -4.89 -10.40
C ARG A 340 22.97 -3.79 -9.95
N PHE A 341 21.71 -4.13 -9.69
CA PHE A 341 20.66 -3.17 -9.34
C PHE A 341 20.33 -3.15 -7.85
N TRP A 342 20.60 -4.25 -7.14
CA TRP A 342 20.17 -4.45 -5.76
C TRP A 342 20.60 -3.33 -4.80
N PRO A 343 21.87 -2.88 -4.77
CA PRO A 343 22.29 -1.81 -3.87
C PRO A 343 21.50 -0.51 -4.08
N GLN A 344 21.25 -0.13 -5.33
CA GLN A 344 20.47 1.06 -5.66
C GLN A 344 19.00 0.92 -5.25
N LEU A 345 18.39 -0.26 -5.48
CA LEU A 345 17.00 -0.54 -5.09
C LEU A 345 16.83 -0.46 -3.58
N VAL A 346 17.79 -1.00 -2.82
CA VAL A 346 17.76 -0.95 -1.35
C VAL A 346 17.94 0.48 -0.85
N ALA A 347 18.87 1.25 -1.43
CA ALA A 347 19.04 2.66 -1.08
C ALA A 347 17.77 3.48 -1.29
N LEU A 348 17.11 3.32 -2.44
CA LEU A 348 15.83 4.00 -2.74
C LEU A 348 14.70 3.58 -1.80
N ALA A 349 14.65 2.29 -1.44
CA ALA A 349 13.66 1.78 -0.48
C ALA A 349 13.95 2.30 0.94
N TRP A 350 15.22 2.38 1.33
CA TRP A 350 15.66 2.95 2.60
C TRP A 350 15.24 4.42 2.74
N GLU A 351 15.55 5.26 1.75
CA GLU A 351 15.12 6.66 1.74
C GLU A 351 13.60 6.79 1.86
N GLN A 352 12.85 5.99 1.09
CA GLN A 352 11.39 5.99 1.14
C GLN A 352 10.86 5.57 2.52
N LEU A 353 11.46 4.53 3.09
CA LEU A 353 11.10 4.01 4.40
C LEU A 353 11.34 5.06 5.49
N CYS A 354 12.51 5.70 5.49
CA CYS A 354 12.84 6.77 6.43
C CYS A 354 11.81 7.92 6.35
N ARG A 355 11.44 8.37 5.15
CA ARG A 355 10.41 9.41 4.98
C ARG A 355 9.04 8.96 5.48
N LYS A 356 8.58 7.78 5.08
CA LYS A 356 7.26 7.25 5.50
C LYS A 356 7.15 7.08 7.02
N ARG A 357 8.25 6.76 7.67
CA ARG A 357 8.26 6.50 9.12
C ARG A 357 8.49 7.75 9.99
N MET A 358 8.85 8.89 9.43
CA MET A 358 9.10 10.11 10.21
C MET A 358 7.95 10.50 11.14
N PRO A 359 6.67 10.55 10.71
CA PRO A 359 5.56 10.89 11.60
C PRO A 359 5.33 9.86 12.73
N LEU A 360 5.85 8.65 12.55
CA LEU A 360 5.64 7.49 13.42
C LEU A 360 6.91 7.12 14.21
N VAL A 361 7.94 7.95 14.14
CA VAL A 361 9.20 7.72 14.86
C VAL A 361 8.92 7.61 16.36
N HIS A 362 9.45 6.55 16.99
CA HIS A 362 9.15 6.24 18.38
C HIS A 362 9.77 7.30 19.32
N PRO A 363 9.03 7.84 20.32
CA PRO A 363 9.52 8.90 21.20
C PRO A 363 10.82 8.60 21.95
N ARG A 364 11.12 7.33 22.20
CA ARG A 364 12.36 6.89 22.89
C ARG A 364 13.57 6.73 21.95
N THR A 365 13.52 7.26 20.75
CA THR A 365 14.66 7.32 19.83
C THR A 365 15.25 8.73 19.86
N PRO A 366 16.54 8.91 19.49
CA PRO A 366 17.15 10.24 19.49
C PRO A 366 16.40 11.29 18.66
N LEU A 367 15.81 10.89 17.53
CA LEU A 367 14.95 11.76 16.73
C LEU A 367 13.56 11.95 17.33
N GLY A 368 13.03 10.92 17.96
CA GLY A 368 11.69 10.96 18.56
C GLY A 368 11.62 11.89 19.77
N GLU A 369 12.69 12.01 20.55
CA GLU A 369 12.79 12.95 21.68
C GLU A 369 12.69 14.43 21.24
N LEU A 370 13.03 14.74 20.00
CA LEU A 370 12.93 16.08 19.42
C LEU A 370 11.61 16.30 18.66
N GLY A 371 10.80 15.26 18.50
CA GLY A 371 9.51 15.30 17.81
C GLY A 371 8.37 15.82 18.69
N PRO A 372 7.13 15.48 18.34
CA PRO A 372 6.74 14.65 17.19
C PRO A 372 6.96 15.36 15.85
N TRP A 373 7.27 14.57 14.82
CA TRP A 373 7.55 15.07 13.48
C TRP A 373 6.33 14.94 12.57
N GLY A 374 6.17 15.88 11.64
CA GLY A 374 5.18 15.81 10.58
C GLY A 374 5.60 14.90 9.41
N ALA A 375 4.81 14.93 8.35
CA ALA A 375 5.14 14.23 7.11
C ALA A 375 6.47 14.73 6.53
N ALA A 376 7.32 13.80 6.09
CA ALA A 376 8.62 14.13 5.53
C ALA A 376 8.58 14.10 4.00
N SER A 377 9.26 15.07 3.38
CA SER A 377 9.47 15.16 1.93
C SER A 377 10.94 15.33 1.63
N ARG A 378 11.33 15.16 0.37
CA ARG A 378 12.63 15.57 -0.14
C ARG A 378 12.64 17.08 -0.41
N TRP A 379 13.82 17.66 -0.45
CA TRP A 379 13.99 19.02 -0.95
C TRP A 379 15.10 19.06 -2.01
N TRP A 380 14.81 19.72 -3.14
CA TRP A 380 15.76 19.94 -4.24
C TRP A 380 15.41 21.24 -4.98
N LYS A 381 16.43 21.95 -5.47
CA LYS A 381 16.25 23.17 -6.27
C LYS A 381 17.49 23.44 -7.12
N GLY A 382 17.36 23.24 -8.44
CA GLY A 382 18.47 23.47 -9.38
C GLY A 382 19.72 22.68 -9.01
N GLU A 383 20.86 23.35 -8.91
CA GLU A 383 22.16 22.75 -8.54
C GLU A 383 22.44 22.75 -7.04
N MET A 384 21.50 23.24 -6.21
CA MET A 384 21.66 23.21 -4.77
C MET A 384 21.69 21.77 -4.23
N PRO A 385 22.48 21.48 -3.17
CA PRO A 385 22.51 20.16 -2.56
C PRO A 385 21.11 19.71 -2.13
N GLU A 386 20.74 18.51 -2.52
CA GLU A 386 19.46 17.90 -2.15
C GLU A 386 19.47 17.46 -0.68
N TRP A 387 18.27 17.43 -0.07
CA TRP A 387 18.02 16.83 1.23
C TRP A 387 17.02 15.68 1.06
N ASP A 388 17.39 14.49 1.52
CA ASP A 388 16.55 13.29 1.36
C ASP A 388 15.32 13.33 2.25
N ILE A 389 15.44 13.96 3.41
CA ILE A 389 14.39 14.08 4.42
C ILE A 389 14.34 15.50 4.92
N VAL A 390 13.19 16.16 4.75
CA VAL A 390 12.87 17.44 5.39
C VAL A 390 11.52 17.26 6.07
N SER A 391 11.45 17.56 7.36
CA SER A 391 10.23 17.43 8.17
C SER A 391 10.16 18.53 9.21
N GLU A 392 8.98 19.09 9.42
CA GLU A 392 8.70 20.09 10.46
C GLU A 392 8.16 19.36 11.71
N SER A 393 8.57 19.80 12.90
CA SER A 393 7.98 19.31 14.14
C SER A 393 6.53 19.80 14.29
N ALA A 394 5.67 19.02 14.95
CA ALA A 394 4.25 19.37 15.16
C ALA A 394 4.09 20.73 15.90
N GLY A 395 5.05 21.09 16.77
CA GLY A 395 5.11 22.41 17.42
C GLY A 395 5.62 23.56 16.56
N ARG A 396 5.94 23.31 15.28
CA ARG A 396 6.48 24.27 14.32
C ARG A 396 7.70 25.08 14.82
N ARG A 397 8.55 24.44 15.61
CA ARG A 397 9.75 25.07 16.18
C ARG A 397 11.05 24.50 15.64
N ARG A 398 10.99 23.28 15.10
CA ARG A 398 12.15 22.54 14.59
C ARG A 398 11.94 22.11 13.17
N LEU A 399 13.01 22.17 12.39
CA LEU A 399 13.09 21.67 11.04
C LEU A 399 14.18 20.61 10.96
N LEU A 400 13.80 19.38 10.66
CA LEU A 400 14.69 18.26 10.41
C LEU A 400 15.23 18.34 8.98
N LEU A 401 16.55 18.28 8.84
CA LEU A 401 17.28 18.11 7.57
C LEU A 401 18.06 16.81 7.64
N GLY A 402 17.67 15.82 6.86
CA GLY A 402 18.22 14.47 6.92
C GLY A 402 18.82 14.00 5.60
N GLU A 403 19.88 13.24 5.72
CA GLU A 403 20.55 12.52 4.65
C GLU A 403 20.44 11.01 4.89
N CYS A 404 20.11 10.25 3.85
CA CYS A 404 20.06 8.79 3.90
C CYS A 404 21.27 8.18 3.24
N LYS A 405 21.96 7.29 3.95
CA LYS A 405 23.06 6.50 3.39
C LYS A 405 22.80 5.01 3.62
N TRP A 406 22.70 4.28 2.54
CA TRP A 406 22.69 2.83 2.61
C TRP A 406 24.11 2.30 2.44
N THR A 407 24.55 1.52 3.40
CA THR A 407 25.88 0.89 3.37
C THR A 407 25.74 -0.61 3.59
N GLY A 408 26.52 -1.40 2.86
CA GLY A 408 26.49 -2.87 2.98
C GLY A 408 27.11 -3.40 4.28
N ARG A 409 27.73 -2.53 5.09
CA ARG A 409 28.32 -2.86 6.40
C ARG A 409 27.95 -1.81 7.43
N PRO A 410 27.89 -2.17 8.73
CA PRO A 410 27.70 -1.20 9.81
C PRO A 410 28.77 -0.10 9.78
N LEU A 411 28.36 1.16 9.98
CA LEU A 411 29.29 2.29 10.00
C LEU A 411 30.10 2.30 11.29
N GLY A 412 31.45 2.29 11.13
CA GLY A 412 32.36 2.58 12.21
C GLY A 412 32.56 4.09 12.44
N ARG A 413 33.24 4.45 13.54
CA ARG A 413 33.38 5.84 14.00
C ARG A 413 33.92 6.78 12.93
N ALA A 414 35.06 6.47 12.30
CA ALA A 414 35.67 7.36 11.31
C ALA A 414 34.79 7.62 10.09
N SER A 415 34.09 6.58 9.59
CA SER A 415 33.14 6.72 8.49
C SER A 415 31.92 7.55 8.90
N LEU A 416 31.42 7.37 10.12
CA LEU A 416 30.31 8.14 10.68
C LEU A 416 30.69 9.63 10.76
N GLU A 417 31.83 9.96 11.35
CA GLU A 417 32.32 11.35 11.47
C GLU A 417 32.47 12.02 10.11
N LYS A 418 32.99 11.28 9.10
CA LYS A 418 33.08 11.79 7.72
C LYS A 418 31.72 12.15 7.15
N HIS A 419 30.72 11.26 7.27
CA HIS A 419 29.38 11.51 6.77
C HIS A 419 28.66 12.62 7.57
N ALA A 420 28.83 12.63 8.89
CA ALA A 420 28.25 13.68 9.75
C ALA A 420 28.79 15.08 9.39
N ARG A 421 30.10 15.24 9.18
CA ARG A 421 30.70 16.50 8.71
C ARG A 421 30.11 16.94 7.36
N ALA A 422 29.94 16.00 6.42
CA ALA A 422 29.33 16.30 5.12
C ALA A 422 27.88 16.78 5.24
N VAL A 423 27.10 16.20 6.17
CA VAL A 423 25.73 16.64 6.48
C VAL A 423 25.74 18.01 7.18
N PHE A 424 26.65 18.20 8.13
CA PHE A 424 26.73 19.45 8.89
C PHE A 424 27.13 20.64 8.01
N SER A 425 28.10 20.47 7.11
CA SER A 425 28.59 21.50 6.20
C SER A 425 27.70 21.74 4.98
N ARG A 426 26.68 20.91 4.75
CA ARG A 426 25.78 21.06 3.60
C ARG A 426 24.98 22.33 3.69
N ALA A 427 24.86 23.06 2.58
CA ALA A 427 24.05 24.27 2.48
C ALA A 427 22.60 24.03 2.87
N LEU A 428 22.04 24.97 3.62
CA LEU A 428 20.63 24.92 4.02
C LEU A 428 19.72 25.08 2.80
N PRO A 429 18.54 24.44 2.82
CA PRO A 429 17.56 24.57 1.75
C PRO A 429 17.01 26.00 1.70
N SER A 430 16.80 26.53 0.48
CA SER A 430 16.12 27.80 0.28
C SER A 430 14.62 27.64 0.51
N LEU A 431 14.17 27.81 1.75
CA LEU A 431 12.77 27.64 2.18
C LEU A 431 12.06 28.99 2.31
N PRO A 432 10.71 29.02 2.33
CA PRO A 432 9.90 30.18 2.63
C PRO A 432 10.29 30.84 3.98
N GLN A 433 10.01 32.13 4.10
CA GLN A 433 10.36 32.94 5.27
C GLN A 433 9.76 32.41 6.59
N SER A 434 8.63 31.66 6.51
CA SER A 434 7.99 31.02 7.65
C SER A 434 8.86 29.97 8.38
N TYR A 435 9.92 29.49 7.74
CA TYR A 435 10.86 28.52 8.33
C TYR A 435 12.14 29.17 8.90
N ARG A 436 12.28 30.49 8.84
CA ARG A 436 13.53 31.22 9.17
C ARG A 436 13.95 31.01 10.62
N ASP A 437 12.97 31.00 11.51
CA ASP A 437 13.20 30.97 12.97
C ASP A 437 13.15 29.54 13.55
N HIS A 438 13.10 28.50 12.69
CA HIS A 438 13.13 27.13 13.15
C HIS A 438 14.54 26.71 13.61
N GLU A 439 14.59 26.01 14.73
CA GLU A 439 15.80 25.29 15.16
C GLU A 439 16.10 24.18 14.14
N ILE A 440 17.30 24.20 13.55
CA ILE A 440 17.70 23.19 12.56
C ILE A 440 18.24 21.95 13.26
N VAL A 441 17.56 20.82 13.09
CA VAL A 441 18.01 19.50 13.52
C VAL A 441 18.59 18.76 12.32
N ARG A 442 19.86 18.40 12.38
CA ARG A 442 20.51 17.62 11.33
C ARG A 442 20.52 16.15 11.68
N ALA A 443 20.21 15.28 10.72
CA ALA A 443 20.20 13.84 10.94
C ALA A 443 20.86 13.07 9.79
N LEU A 444 21.49 11.96 10.15
CA LEU A 444 22.03 10.96 9.23
C LEU A 444 21.33 9.63 9.47
N PHE A 445 20.68 9.11 8.43
CA PHE A 445 19.99 7.83 8.45
C PHE A 445 20.86 6.74 7.83
N VAL A 446 21.24 5.74 8.62
CA VAL A 446 22.14 4.66 8.22
C VAL A 446 21.54 3.29 8.59
N PRO A 447 21.90 2.21 7.86
CA PRO A 447 21.33 0.89 8.16
C PRO A 447 21.71 0.38 9.55
N ALA A 448 22.98 0.52 9.94
CA ALA A 448 23.49 0.07 11.23
C ALA A 448 24.80 0.78 11.60
N LEU A 449 25.09 0.82 12.91
CA LEU A 449 26.36 1.27 13.45
C LEU A 449 27.18 0.07 13.94
N ALA A 450 28.50 0.15 13.82
CA ALA A 450 29.39 -0.82 14.43
C ALA A 450 29.31 -0.75 15.97
N PRO A 451 29.56 -1.85 16.68
CA PRO A 451 29.55 -1.86 18.14
C PRO A 451 30.42 -0.74 18.74
N GLY A 452 29.90 -0.05 19.76
CA GLY A 452 30.62 1.05 20.43
C GLY A 452 30.61 2.38 19.69
N THR A 453 29.97 2.48 18.52
CA THR A 453 29.85 3.75 17.78
C THR A 453 28.74 4.61 18.38
N ALA A 454 29.02 5.91 18.62
CA ALA A 454 28.07 6.85 19.18
C ALA A 454 26.88 7.10 18.23
N ARG A 455 25.73 7.49 18.78
CA ARG A 455 24.49 7.84 18.03
C ARG A 455 24.42 9.33 17.65
N SER A 456 25.50 10.05 17.82
CA SER A 456 25.64 11.42 17.38
C SER A 456 27.08 11.71 17.04
N ALA A 457 27.35 12.54 16.06
CA ALA A 457 28.67 13.01 15.67
C ALA A 457 28.55 14.40 15.07
N GLU A 458 29.47 15.33 15.42
CA GLU A 458 29.55 16.67 14.83
C GLU A 458 28.19 17.44 14.83
N GLY A 459 27.39 17.32 15.88
CA GLY A 459 26.06 17.97 15.96
C GLY A 459 24.99 17.32 15.05
N VAL A 460 25.26 16.15 14.50
CA VAL A 460 24.33 15.39 13.65
C VAL A 460 23.80 14.16 14.43
N ILE A 461 22.51 14.00 14.49
CA ILE A 461 21.83 12.84 15.11
C ILE A 461 21.87 11.65 14.14
N VAL A 462 22.11 10.46 14.66
CA VAL A 462 22.15 9.25 13.85
C VAL A 462 20.94 8.37 14.14
N ALA A 463 20.15 8.13 13.10
CA ALA A 463 19.05 7.18 13.12
C ALA A 463 19.42 5.91 12.35
N THR A 464 19.12 4.75 12.94
CA THR A 464 19.39 3.44 12.33
C THR A 464 18.12 2.75 11.84
N SER A 465 18.28 1.66 11.09
CA SER A 465 17.12 0.85 10.69
C SER A 465 16.33 0.29 11.89
N SER A 466 16.99 0.07 13.03
CA SER A 466 16.30 -0.30 14.27
C SER A 466 15.38 0.81 14.79
N ASP A 467 15.75 2.08 14.60
CA ASP A 467 14.95 3.22 15.05
C ASP A 467 13.78 3.46 14.08
N VAL A 468 14.01 3.29 12.79
CA VAL A 468 13.01 3.48 11.72
C VAL A 468 11.96 2.38 11.72
N LEU A 469 12.33 1.12 11.99
CA LEU A 469 11.43 -0.04 12.01
C LEU A 469 10.76 -0.31 13.37
N ARG A 470 11.07 0.50 14.38
CA ARG A 470 10.48 0.40 15.72
C ARG A 470 9.07 1.04 15.72
#